data_3fbdfb8105f851c23402062218c0610f
#
_entry.id   3fbdfb8105f851c23402062218c0610f
#
_cell.length_a   1.000
_cell.length_b   1.000
_cell.length_c   1.000
_cell.angle_alpha   90.00
_cell.angle_beta   90.00
_cell.angle_gamma   90.00
#
_symmetry.space_group_name_H-M   'P 1'
#
loop_
_entity.id
_entity.type
_entity.pdbx_description
1 polymer ?
#
loop_
_entity_poly.entity_id
_entity_poly.type
_entity_poly.pdbx_seq_one_letter_code
_entity_poly.pdbx_strand_id
1 'polypeptide(L)'
;MNDFTSTLHAITDCYFFKIALSALAVVTNVHFHLLIVFAALVVIDTVTKWIALSYNYNECNNLIEAIMKIPAAHRARIIDSHEMRTGFYTKMLTYLVLVLAAFCVDDAFFTLHSDAVFVKLVVTYLSITELLSITENLNEAGVSCLSNLLELIKRKGGNTR
;
A
#
# COMPACT_ATOMS: atom_id res chain seq x y z
N MET A 1 1.59 41.31 -19.44
CA MET A 1 2.68 40.66 -18.70
C MET A 1 2.18 39.51 -17.81
N ASN A 2 0.92 39.53 -17.36
CA ASN A 2 0.32 38.49 -16.53
C ASN A 2 -0.01 37.19 -17.29
N ASP A 3 -0.32 37.26 -18.59
CA ASP A 3 -0.67 36.06 -19.38
C ASP A 3 0.54 35.13 -19.65
N PHE A 4 1.75 35.70 -19.77
CA PHE A 4 2.94 34.93 -20.03
C PHE A 4 3.37 34.10 -18.79
N THR A 5 3.24 34.68 -17.61
CA THR A 5 3.54 33.98 -16.35
C THR A 5 2.54 32.89 -16.04
N SER A 6 1.26 33.08 -16.31
CA SER A 6 0.24 32.03 -16.14
C SER A 6 0.42 30.86 -17.10
N THR A 7 0.81 31.17 -18.35
CA THR A 7 1.11 30.13 -19.36
C THR A 7 2.38 29.34 -18.99
N LEU A 8 3.39 30.02 -18.45
CA LEU A 8 4.62 29.35 -17.97
C LEU A 8 4.34 28.43 -16.78
N HIS A 9 3.52 28.85 -15.82
CA HIS A 9 3.08 28.01 -14.71
C HIS A 9 2.30 26.79 -15.18
N ALA A 10 1.34 26.96 -16.09
CA ALA A 10 0.58 25.83 -16.66
C ALA A 10 1.47 24.85 -17.43
N ILE A 11 2.51 25.32 -18.12
CA ILE A 11 3.48 24.49 -18.82
C ILE A 11 4.36 23.72 -17.82
N THR A 12 4.82 24.37 -16.74
CA THR A 12 5.64 23.74 -15.71
C THR A 12 4.87 22.66 -14.94
N ASP A 13 3.63 22.95 -14.57
CA ASP A 13 2.78 21.97 -13.87
C ASP A 13 2.49 20.74 -14.76
N CYS A 14 2.25 20.97 -16.07
CA CYS A 14 2.10 19.90 -17.04
C CYS A 14 3.40 19.09 -17.27
N TYR A 15 4.55 19.73 -17.16
CA TYR A 15 5.84 19.06 -17.36
C TYR A 15 6.18 18.13 -16.22
N PHE A 16 6.00 18.55 -14.97
CA PHE A 16 6.19 17.70 -13.79
C PHE A 16 5.26 16.48 -13.83
N PHE A 17 4.00 16.67 -14.20
CA PHE A 17 3.06 15.57 -14.35
C PHE A 17 3.47 14.59 -15.45
N LYS A 18 3.94 15.08 -16.60
CA LYS A 18 4.45 14.25 -17.70
C LYS A 18 5.70 13.47 -17.34
N ILE A 19 6.64 14.10 -16.61
CA ILE A 19 7.86 13.42 -16.12
C ILE A 19 7.50 12.33 -15.12
N ALA A 20 6.61 12.61 -14.16
CA ALA A 20 6.13 11.62 -13.20
C ALA A 20 5.41 10.47 -13.90
N LEU A 21 4.55 10.76 -14.87
CA LEU A 21 3.83 9.75 -15.64
C LEU A 21 4.77 8.89 -16.52
N SER A 22 5.78 9.51 -17.14
CA SER A 22 6.76 8.74 -17.93
C SER A 22 7.67 7.90 -17.05
N ALA A 23 8.12 8.39 -15.90
CA ALA A 23 8.86 7.60 -14.92
C ALA A 23 8.04 6.40 -14.44
N LEU A 24 6.76 6.64 -14.11
CA LEU A 24 5.83 5.58 -13.73
C LEU A 24 5.64 4.56 -14.86
N ALA A 25 5.53 5.01 -16.11
CA ALA A 25 5.38 4.13 -17.27
C ALA A 25 6.60 3.24 -17.50
N VAL A 26 7.82 3.77 -17.30
CA VAL A 26 9.07 3.00 -17.41
C VAL A 26 9.15 1.95 -16.30
N VAL A 27 8.92 2.35 -15.04
CA VAL A 27 8.87 1.42 -13.89
C VAL A 27 7.84 0.32 -14.13
N THR A 28 6.66 0.70 -14.64
CA THR A 28 5.58 -0.25 -14.91
C THR A 28 5.95 -1.26 -16.00
N ASN A 29 6.65 -0.85 -17.06
CA ASN A 29 7.08 -1.76 -18.12
C ASN A 29 8.10 -2.81 -17.66
N VAL A 30 9.09 -2.39 -16.89
CA VAL A 30 10.19 -3.27 -16.44
C VAL A 30 9.75 -4.19 -15.30
N HIS A 31 8.88 -3.69 -14.40
CA HIS A 31 8.48 -4.40 -13.18
C HIS A 31 6.97 -4.67 -13.11
N PHE A 32 6.28 -4.68 -14.25
CA PHE A 32 4.82 -4.73 -14.34
C PHE A 32 4.20 -5.85 -13.50
N HIS A 33 4.72 -7.06 -13.64
CA HIS A 33 4.21 -8.21 -12.88
C HIS A 33 4.38 -8.03 -11.38
N LEU A 34 5.55 -7.57 -10.95
CA LEU A 34 5.86 -7.33 -9.54
C LEU A 34 4.92 -6.27 -8.94
N LEU A 35 4.68 -5.18 -9.66
CA LEU A 35 3.80 -4.10 -9.24
C LEU A 35 2.32 -4.52 -9.19
N ILE A 36 1.87 -5.36 -10.14
CA ILE A 36 0.50 -5.92 -10.09
C ILE A 36 0.31 -6.80 -8.86
N VAL A 37 1.25 -7.71 -8.58
CA VAL A 37 1.16 -8.56 -7.39
C VAL A 37 1.16 -7.72 -6.11
N PHE A 38 2.01 -6.70 -6.05
CA PHE A 38 2.03 -5.77 -4.93
C PHE A 38 0.71 -4.99 -4.79
N ALA A 39 0.17 -4.46 -5.90
CA ALA A 39 -1.12 -3.77 -5.88
C ALA A 39 -2.26 -4.69 -5.42
N ALA A 40 -2.25 -5.96 -5.81
CA ALA A 40 -3.21 -6.95 -5.33
C ALA A 40 -3.11 -7.14 -3.80
N LEU A 41 -1.89 -7.20 -3.24
CA LEU A 41 -1.71 -7.28 -1.78
C LEU A 41 -2.28 -6.07 -1.04
N VAL A 42 -2.07 -4.86 -1.57
CA VAL A 42 -2.64 -3.63 -0.99
C VAL A 42 -4.17 -3.64 -1.01
N VAL A 43 -4.77 -4.15 -2.10
CA VAL A 43 -6.24 -4.31 -2.19
C VAL A 43 -6.72 -5.32 -1.16
N ILE A 44 -6.05 -6.45 -1.03
CA ILE A 44 -6.39 -7.49 -0.04
C ILE A 44 -6.27 -6.93 1.38
N ASP A 45 -5.20 -6.18 1.70
CA ASP A 45 -5.06 -5.51 3.00
C ASP A 45 -6.24 -4.58 3.29
N THR A 46 -6.64 -3.76 2.33
CA THR A 46 -7.79 -2.85 2.47
C THR A 46 -9.08 -3.61 2.72
N VAL A 47 -9.32 -4.69 1.98
CA VAL A 47 -10.52 -5.53 2.14
C VAL A 47 -10.53 -6.23 3.50
N THR A 48 -9.41 -6.80 3.93
CA THR A 48 -9.29 -7.46 5.25
C THR A 48 -9.49 -6.47 6.39
N LYS A 49 -9.06 -5.21 6.23
CA LYS A 49 -9.34 -4.14 7.20
C LYS A 49 -10.83 -3.83 7.29
N TRP A 50 -11.55 -3.77 6.17
CA TRP A 50 -13.01 -3.60 6.19
C TRP A 50 -13.72 -4.75 6.89
N ILE A 51 -13.25 -5.99 6.68
CA ILE A 51 -13.79 -7.17 7.36
C ILE A 51 -13.58 -7.08 8.88
N ALA A 52 -12.36 -6.71 9.31
CA ALA A 52 -12.03 -6.54 10.73
C ALA A 52 -12.90 -5.47 11.40
N LEU A 53 -13.06 -4.31 10.75
CA LEU A 53 -13.92 -3.23 11.24
C LEU A 53 -15.40 -3.67 11.32
N SER A 54 -15.89 -4.38 10.31
CA SER A 54 -17.26 -4.91 10.29
C SER A 54 -17.47 -5.95 11.38
N TYR A 55 -16.47 -6.84 11.60
CA TYR A 55 -16.50 -7.87 12.64
C TYR A 55 -16.65 -7.25 14.03
N ASN A 56 -15.81 -6.29 14.34
CA ASN A 56 -15.80 -5.63 15.65
C ASN A 56 -17.05 -4.76 15.88
N TYR A 57 -17.50 -4.03 14.86
CA TYR A 57 -18.67 -3.15 14.97
C TYR A 57 -19.98 -3.90 15.15
N ASN A 58 -20.17 -5.01 14.44
CA ASN A 58 -21.41 -5.79 14.47
C ASN A 58 -21.36 -6.96 15.45
N GLU A 59 -20.31 -7.09 16.26
CA GLU A 59 -20.09 -8.21 17.21
C GLU A 59 -20.35 -9.58 16.55
N CYS A 60 -19.74 -9.78 15.36
CA CYS A 60 -19.99 -10.97 14.55
C CYS A 60 -19.33 -12.20 15.20
N ASN A 61 -19.98 -13.36 15.07
CA ASN A 61 -19.43 -14.62 15.55
C ASN A 61 -18.51 -15.31 14.51
N ASN A 62 -18.69 -14.98 13.23
CA ASN A 62 -18.00 -15.62 12.11
C ASN A 62 -17.51 -14.61 11.08
N LEU A 63 -16.42 -14.95 10.38
CA LEU A 63 -15.84 -14.15 9.29
C LEU A 63 -16.86 -13.90 8.15
N ILE A 64 -17.67 -14.92 7.81
CA ILE A 64 -18.69 -14.83 6.76
C ILE A 64 -19.76 -13.81 7.12
N GLU A 65 -20.19 -13.80 8.38
CA GLU A 65 -21.15 -12.83 8.89
C GLU A 65 -20.58 -11.40 8.84
N ALA A 66 -19.30 -11.23 9.18
CA ALA A 66 -18.60 -9.95 9.07
C ALA A 66 -18.57 -9.43 7.63
N ILE A 67 -18.30 -10.29 6.65
CA ILE A 67 -18.32 -9.94 5.21
C ILE A 67 -19.73 -9.50 4.79
N MET A 68 -20.76 -10.22 5.19
CA MET A 68 -22.15 -9.88 4.83
C MET A 68 -22.63 -8.57 5.47
N LYS A 69 -22.04 -8.19 6.62
CA LYS A 69 -22.39 -6.96 7.35
C LYS A 69 -21.53 -5.74 6.98
N ILE A 70 -20.56 -5.86 6.07
CA ILE A 70 -19.75 -4.72 5.55
C ILE A 70 -20.65 -3.54 5.12
N PRO A 71 -21.78 -3.73 4.38
CA PRO A 71 -22.63 -2.61 3.99
C PRO A 71 -23.28 -1.89 5.18
N ALA A 72 -23.52 -2.59 6.29
CA ALA A 72 -24.05 -2.00 7.52
C ALA A 72 -23.00 -1.10 8.20
N ALA A 73 -21.77 -1.60 8.34
CA ALA A 73 -20.64 -0.84 8.87
C ALA A 73 -20.31 0.38 7.99
N HIS A 74 -20.46 0.28 6.67
CA HIS A 74 -20.30 1.41 5.76
C HIS A 74 -21.40 2.48 5.98
N ARG A 75 -22.67 2.08 6.10
CA ARG A 75 -23.77 3.03 6.39
C ARG A 75 -23.59 3.73 7.74
N ALA A 76 -23.00 3.05 8.70
CA ALA A 76 -22.65 3.62 10.01
C ALA A 76 -21.40 4.52 9.97
N ARG A 77 -20.78 4.71 8.80
CA ARG A 77 -19.53 5.50 8.57
C ARG A 77 -18.30 4.98 9.36
N ILE A 78 -18.31 3.74 9.78
CA ILE A 78 -17.16 3.10 10.44
C ILE A 78 -16.05 2.84 9.41
N ILE A 79 -16.41 2.35 8.22
CA ILE A 79 -15.47 2.04 7.14
C ILE A 79 -15.05 3.29 6.35
N ASP A 80 -15.87 4.35 6.34
CA ASP A 80 -15.60 5.60 5.61
C ASP A 80 -15.14 6.73 6.53
N SER A 81 -14.40 6.43 7.58
CA SER A 81 -13.87 7.46 8.46
C SER A 81 -12.79 8.28 7.77
N HIS A 82 -12.72 9.58 8.06
CA HIS A 82 -11.68 10.48 7.55
C HIS A 82 -10.27 9.95 7.87
N GLU A 83 -10.09 9.38 9.07
CA GLU A 83 -8.83 8.79 9.52
C GLU A 83 -8.38 7.62 8.64
N MET A 84 -9.32 6.73 8.25
CA MET A 84 -9.03 5.60 7.39
C MET A 84 -8.60 6.04 5.99
N ARG A 85 -9.28 7.04 5.41
CA ARG A 85 -8.92 7.59 4.10
C ARG A 85 -7.58 8.29 4.13
N THR A 86 -7.32 9.10 5.15
CA THR A 86 -6.04 9.81 5.31
C THR A 86 -4.88 8.81 5.50
N GLY A 87 -5.08 7.78 6.32
CA GLY A 87 -4.09 6.69 6.50
C GLY A 87 -3.79 5.97 5.20
N PHE A 88 -4.80 5.63 4.41
CA PHE A 88 -4.63 4.99 3.11
C PHE A 88 -3.86 5.89 2.12
N TYR A 89 -4.21 7.17 1.99
CA TYR A 89 -3.50 8.09 1.09
C TYR A 89 -2.04 8.29 1.50
N THR A 90 -1.77 8.44 2.80
CA THR A 90 -0.40 8.56 3.32
C THR A 90 0.42 7.31 3.02
N LYS A 91 -0.16 6.13 3.21
CA LYS A 91 0.46 4.83 2.90
C LYS A 91 0.79 4.73 1.40
N MET A 92 -0.16 5.04 0.53
CA MET A 92 0.02 5.02 -0.93
C MET A 92 1.10 5.99 -1.39
N LEU A 93 1.10 7.21 -0.86
CA LEU A 93 2.12 8.21 -1.18
C LEU A 93 3.51 7.75 -0.74
N THR A 94 3.64 7.20 0.46
CA THR A 94 4.90 6.66 0.97
C THR A 94 5.42 5.52 0.08
N TYR A 95 4.56 4.61 -0.35
CA TYR A 95 4.94 3.50 -1.22
C TYR A 95 5.40 3.99 -2.58
N LEU A 96 4.68 4.96 -3.16
CA LEU A 96 5.05 5.57 -4.43
C LEU A 96 6.44 6.22 -4.35
N VAL A 97 6.69 7.00 -3.29
CA VAL A 97 8.00 7.66 -3.08
C VAL A 97 9.12 6.63 -2.94
N LEU A 98 8.92 5.57 -2.15
CA LEU A 98 9.93 4.52 -1.95
C LEU A 98 10.24 3.76 -3.24
N VAL A 99 9.22 3.39 -4.03
CA VAL A 99 9.41 2.70 -5.31
C VAL A 99 10.11 3.59 -6.33
N LEU A 100 9.75 4.88 -6.41
CA LEU A 100 10.42 5.84 -7.28
C LEU A 100 11.87 6.08 -6.87
N ALA A 101 12.15 6.20 -5.57
CA ALA A 101 13.51 6.34 -5.07
C ALA A 101 14.36 5.10 -5.40
N ALA A 102 13.83 3.89 -5.20
CA ALA A 102 14.50 2.66 -5.56
C ALA A 102 14.77 2.56 -7.08
N PHE A 103 13.82 3.00 -7.91
CA PHE A 103 13.99 3.07 -9.34
C PHE A 103 15.10 4.03 -9.74
N CYS A 104 15.20 5.23 -9.13
CA CYS A 104 16.29 6.18 -9.40
C CYS A 104 17.66 5.59 -9.00
N VAL A 105 17.71 4.82 -7.93
CA VAL A 105 18.94 4.13 -7.52
C VAL A 105 19.31 3.04 -8.54
N ASP A 106 18.35 2.20 -8.94
CA ASP A 106 18.58 1.16 -9.95
C ASP A 106 19.04 1.76 -11.28
N ASP A 107 18.45 2.87 -11.73
CA ASP A 107 18.83 3.57 -12.96
C ASP A 107 20.25 4.13 -12.87
N ALA A 108 20.62 4.72 -11.73
CA ALA A 108 21.97 5.20 -11.49
C ALA A 108 23.02 4.07 -11.49
N PHE A 109 22.68 2.89 -10.96
CA PHE A 109 23.56 1.72 -10.95
C PHE A 109 23.56 0.94 -12.27
N PHE A 110 22.49 1.00 -13.06
CA PHE A 110 22.39 0.32 -14.36
C PHE A 110 23.47 0.76 -15.34
N THR A 111 23.94 2.01 -15.25
CA THR A 111 25.08 2.52 -16.01
C THR A 111 26.41 1.85 -15.63
N LEU A 112 26.47 1.14 -14.49
CA LEU A 112 27.66 0.53 -13.93
C LEU A 112 27.65 -1.00 -14.00
N HIS A 113 26.52 -1.68 -13.73
CA HIS A 113 26.38 -3.16 -13.82
C HIS A 113 24.89 -3.60 -13.79
N SER A 114 24.56 -4.57 -14.57
CA SER A 114 23.26 -5.18 -14.86
C SER A 114 22.45 -5.67 -13.68
N ASP A 115 21.32 -5.38 -13.43
CA ASP A 115 20.15 -5.92 -12.75
C ASP A 115 19.51 -4.99 -11.72
N ALA A 116 18.27 -4.60 -11.99
CA ALA A 116 17.44 -3.80 -11.10
C ALA A 116 17.15 -4.55 -9.78
N VAL A 117 17.96 -4.33 -8.75
CA VAL A 117 17.90 -5.04 -7.46
C VAL A 117 17.09 -4.25 -6.43
N PHE A 118 17.22 -2.92 -6.43
CA PHE A 118 16.61 -2.07 -5.39
C PHE A 118 15.09 -2.00 -5.48
N VAL A 119 14.52 -1.90 -6.68
CA VAL A 119 13.06 -1.96 -6.85
C VAL A 119 12.52 -3.29 -6.35
N LYS A 120 13.15 -4.42 -6.71
CA LYS A 120 12.75 -5.74 -6.22
C LYS A 120 12.80 -5.82 -4.70
N LEU A 121 13.89 -5.33 -4.10
CA LEU A 121 14.09 -5.35 -2.65
C LEU A 121 13.03 -4.50 -1.92
N VAL A 122 12.78 -3.27 -2.39
CA VAL A 122 11.80 -2.37 -1.80
C VAL A 122 10.39 -2.94 -1.94
N VAL A 123 9.99 -3.42 -3.12
CA VAL A 123 8.66 -3.99 -3.32
C VAL A 123 8.48 -5.28 -2.51
N THR A 124 9.52 -6.10 -2.37
CA THR A 124 9.48 -7.29 -1.50
C THR A 124 9.28 -6.89 -0.03
N TYR A 125 10.00 -5.90 0.46
CA TYR A 125 9.83 -5.37 1.82
C TYR A 125 8.40 -4.84 2.04
N LEU A 126 7.90 -4.03 1.12
CA LEU A 126 6.54 -3.51 1.19
C LEU A 126 5.49 -4.64 1.13
N SER A 127 5.71 -5.67 0.32
CA SER A 127 4.83 -6.84 0.25
C SER A 127 4.78 -7.62 1.56
N ILE A 128 5.92 -7.76 2.24
CA ILE A 128 5.97 -8.38 3.58
C ILE A 128 5.18 -7.53 4.59
N THR A 129 5.31 -6.21 4.52
CA THR A 129 4.55 -5.29 5.38
C THR A 129 3.03 -5.44 5.15
N GLU A 130 2.59 -5.55 3.89
CA GLU A 130 1.18 -5.79 3.57
C GLU A 130 0.70 -7.16 4.10
N LEU A 131 1.49 -8.21 3.93
CA LEU A 131 1.15 -9.54 4.46
C LEU A 131 1.00 -9.54 5.98
N LEU A 132 1.84 -8.79 6.70
CA LEU A 132 1.70 -8.63 8.14
C LEU A 132 0.41 -7.90 8.50
N SER A 133 0.10 -6.80 7.82
CA SER A 133 -1.14 -6.04 8.01
C SER A 133 -2.38 -6.90 7.73
N ILE A 134 -2.39 -7.67 6.64
CA ILE A 134 -3.46 -8.63 6.31
C ILE A 134 -3.64 -9.64 7.45
N THR A 135 -2.53 -10.20 7.96
CA THR A 135 -2.54 -11.18 9.04
C THR A 135 -3.10 -10.58 10.34
N GLU A 136 -2.73 -9.34 10.66
CA GLU A 136 -3.28 -8.61 11.81
C GLU A 136 -4.77 -8.34 11.66
N ASN A 137 -5.22 -7.87 10.49
CA ASN A 137 -6.63 -7.61 10.20
C ASN A 137 -7.47 -8.90 10.30
N LEU A 138 -6.97 -10.03 9.77
CA LEU A 138 -7.67 -11.31 9.88
C LEU A 138 -7.73 -11.82 11.33
N ASN A 139 -6.68 -11.62 12.11
CA ASN A 139 -6.70 -11.94 13.54
C ASN A 139 -7.71 -11.08 14.31
N GLU A 140 -7.80 -9.77 14.01
CA GLU A 140 -8.84 -8.86 14.54
C GLU A 140 -10.25 -9.28 14.13
N ALA A 141 -10.41 -9.93 12.97
CA ALA A 141 -11.66 -10.51 12.49
C ALA A 141 -11.97 -11.90 13.06
N GLY A 142 -11.26 -12.35 14.11
CA GLY A 142 -11.54 -13.59 14.82
C GLY A 142 -10.90 -14.84 14.23
N VAL A 143 -9.97 -14.73 13.29
CA VAL A 143 -9.22 -15.87 12.73
C VAL A 143 -8.06 -16.26 13.66
N SER A 144 -8.36 -17.01 14.70
CA SER A 144 -7.43 -17.33 15.80
C SER A 144 -6.21 -18.18 15.40
N CYS A 145 -6.25 -18.89 14.28
CA CYS A 145 -5.11 -19.70 13.83
C CYS A 145 -3.87 -18.83 13.47
N LEU A 146 -4.05 -17.53 13.23
CA LEU A 146 -2.99 -16.59 12.92
C LEU A 146 -2.36 -15.93 14.16
N SER A 147 -3.00 -16.03 15.32
CA SER A 147 -2.49 -15.44 16.58
C SER A 147 -1.10 -15.96 16.95
N ASN A 148 -0.87 -17.27 16.82
CA ASN A 148 0.42 -17.89 17.09
C ASN A 148 1.52 -17.41 16.12
N LEU A 149 1.18 -17.18 14.85
CA LEU A 149 2.11 -16.66 13.85
C LEU A 149 2.49 -15.20 14.18
N LEU A 150 1.51 -14.38 14.51
CA LEU A 150 1.72 -12.98 14.90
C LEU A 150 2.58 -12.87 16.17
N GLU A 151 2.34 -13.71 17.17
CA GLU A 151 3.13 -13.73 18.39
C GLU A 151 4.59 -14.10 18.11
N LEU A 152 4.83 -15.10 17.25
CA LEU A 152 6.19 -15.48 16.82
C LEU A 152 6.92 -14.35 16.10
N ILE A 153 6.24 -13.62 15.23
CA ILE A 153 6.82 -12.49 14.48
C ILE A 153 7.13 -11.33 15.43
N LYS A 154 6.20 -10.96 16.31
CA LYS A 154 6.38 -9.88 17.30
C LYS A 154 7.50 -10.20 18.29
N ARG A 155 7.61 -11.47 18.73
CA ARG A 155 8.66 -11.92 19.63
C ARG A 155 10.05 -11.87 19.00
N LYS A 156 10.19 -12.22 17.73
CA LYS A 156 11.47 -12.12 17.01
C LYS A 156 11.84 -10.69 16.66
N GLY A 157 10.88 -9.83 16.33
CA GLY A 157 11.12 -8.41 16.03
C GLY A 157 11.42 -7.56 17.26
N GLY A 158 10.95 -7.97 18.46
CA GLY A 158 11.17 -7.24 19.72
C GLY A 158 12.50 -7.55 20.43
N ASN A 159 13.26 -8.54 19.96
CA ASN A 159 14.49 -8.97 20.65
C ASN A 159 15.78 -8.31 20.08
N THR A 160 15.62 -7.22 19.29
CA THR A 160 16.71 -6.42 18.73
C THR A 160 16.80 -5.03 19.38
N ARG A 161 16.68 -4.97 20.71
CA ARG A 161 17.04 -3.79 21.49
C ARG A 161 18.04 -4.15 22.56
#